data_7d95f41715c948f90dd3c2e8644822cb
#
_entry.id   7d95f41715c948f90dd3c2e8644822cb
#
_cell.length_a   1.000
_cell.length_b   1.000
_cell.length_c   1.000
_cell.angle_alpha   90.00
_cell.angle_beta   90.00
_cell.angle_gamma   90.00
#
_symmetry.space_group_name_H-M   'P 1'
#
loop_
_entity.id
_entity.type
_entity.pdbx_description
1 polymer ?
#
loop_
_entity_poly.entity_id
_entity_poly.type
_entity_poly.pdbx_seq_one_letter_code
_entity_poly.pdbx_strand_id
1 'polypeptide(L)'
;MHINNTYADKVCSLFKKGNCNDVLETSVAKPLGIISWSAIGYGYFLSNFIITLFCSNYISLLALINICALPYSFWSIWYQKYRAKQLCSLCLIVQILLWIIFIINWVNGFIVWDGFSFIDILFIGGLYLISILSINMLMNKLEIQNELKNANYELNSIKARNDIFSILLKQQPHYDVSKNISNILFGNPNAPLFISVVTNPHCNPCAKLHKRIKHLVDIVPPKSICIQYIFSSFNADLESSAKFLIAAYNNCQDDRQVIFDQWFDYGKNDRNIFFKQYDLDLNTNDVLCELERHKEWIQAVGFNSTPVILVHGYRLPDCYKIEDLRFFIS
;
A
#
# COMPACT_ATOMS: atom_id res chain seq x y z
N MET A 1 -15.06 -11.32 8.87
CA MET A 1 -13.74 -11.19 8.25
C MET A 1 -13.70 -12.12 7.04
N HIS A 2 -14.04 -11.61 5.85
CA HIS A 2 -14.09 -12.43 4.63
C HIS A 2 -12.76 -12.28 3.90
N ILE A 3 -11.87 -13.23 4.08
CA ILE A 3 -10.77 -13.41 3.14
C ILE A 3 -11.41 -13.91 1.85
N ASN A 4 -11.55 -13.03 0.88
CA ASN A 4 -12.01 -13.38 -0.47
C ASN A 4 -10.91 -14.19 -1.17
N ASN A 5 -10.77 -15.44 -0.78
CA ASN A 5 -9.85 -16.37 -1.38
C ASN A 5 -10.63 -17.18 -2.44
N THR A 6 -10.93 -16.53 -3.57
CA THR A 6 -11.72 -17.06 -4.68
C THR A 6 -11.23 -18.43 -5.19
N TYR A 7 -9.99 -18.79 -4.93
CA TYR A 7 -9.44 -20.11 -5.28
C TYR A 7 -9.71 -21.16 -4.19
N ALA A 8 -9.58 -20.79 -2.91
CA ALA A 8 -9.90 -21.69 -1.80
C ALA A 8 -11.41 -21.99 -1.77
N ASP A 9 -12.25 -20.98 -2.00
CA ASP A 9 -13.70 -21.13 -2.09
C ASP A 9 -14.12 -21.99 -3.29
N LYS A 10 -13.44 -21.92 -4.44
CA LYS A 10 -13.68 -22.78 -5.59
C LYS A 10 -13.30 -24.24 -5.29
N VAL A 11 -12.21 -24.50 -4.59
CA VAL A 11 -11.80 -25.86 -4.20
C VAL A 11 -12.70 -26.40 -3.10
N CYS A 12 -13.10 -25.57 -2.13
CA CYS A 12 -14.04 -25.97 -1.08
C CYS A 12 -15.46 -26.18 -1.60
N SER A 13 -15.90 -25.47 -2.63
CA SER A 13 -17.24 -25.62 -3.24
C SER A 13 -17.39 -26.92 -4.07
N LEU A 14 -16.28 -27.53 -4.49
CA LEU A 14 -16.29 -28.85 -5.14
C LEU A 14 -16.78 -29.97 -4.20
N PHE A 15 -16.70 -29.76 -2.88
CA PHE A 15 -17.14 -30.72 -1.86
C PHE A 15 -18.25 -30.08 -1.01
N LYS A 16 -19.45 -30.27 -1.39
CA LYS A 16 -20.73 -29.64 -1.01
C LYS A 16 -21.06 -29.37 0.47
N LYS A 17 -20.15 -29.50 1.48
CA LYS A 17 -20.43 -29.21 2.91
C LYS A 17 -19.13 -28.95 3.70
N GLY A 18 -18.69 -27.73 3.83
CA GLY A 18 -17.69 -27.34 4.82
C GLY A 18 -17.05 -25.99 4.56
N ASN A 19 -17.08 -25.08 5.51
CA ASN A 19 -16.25 -23.87 5.51
C ASN A 19 -14.85 -24.23 5.99
N CYS A 20 -13.86 -24.24 5.11
CA CYS A 20 -12.47 -24.50 5.49
C CYS A 20 -11.95 -23.47 6.50
N ASN A 21 -12.46 -22.23 6.46
CA ASN A 21 -12.03 -21.15 7.35
C ASN A 21 -12.35 -21.42 8.83
N ASP A 22 -13.52 -21.99 9.13
CA ASP A 22 -13.94 -22.23 10.52
C ASP A 22 -13.05 -23.25 11.23
N VAL A 23 -12.44 -24.20 10.50
CA VAL A 23 -11.52 -25.20 11.06
C VAL A 23 -10.12 -24.61 11.29
N LEU A 24 -9.69 -23.69 10.41
CA LEU A 24 -8.36 -23.06 10.45
C LEU A 24 -8.27 -21.92 11.48
N GLU A 25 -9.40 -21.33 11.87
CA GLU A 25 -9.47 -20.23 12.85
C GLU A 25 -9.63 -20.69 14.31
N THR A 26 -9.78 -22.01 14.55
CA THR A 26 -9.88 -22.52 15.92
C THR A 26 -8.55 -22.36 16.68
N SER A 27 -8.62 -22.12 17.99
CA SER A 27 -7.44 -22.06 18.87
C SER A 27 -6.55 -23.30 18.81
N VAL A 28 -7.12 -24.45 18.40
CA VAL A 28 -6.41 -25.71 18.18
C VAL A 28 -5.65 -25.74 16.86
N ALA A 29 -5.92 -24.81 15.94
CA ALA A 29 -5.17 -24.66 14.69
C ALA A 29 -3.72 -24.15 14.90
N LYS A 30 -3.39 -23.64 16.08
CA LYS A 30 -2.02 -23.19 16.46
C LYS A 30 -1.55 -23.97 17.70
N PRO A 31 -1.03 -25.20 17.56
CA PRO A 31 -0.68 -26.08 18.66
C PRO A 31 0.35 -25.50 19.64
N LEU A 32 1.23 -24.63 19.17
CA LEU A 32 2.24 -23.91 19.97
C LEU A 32 1.92 -22.43 20.14
N GLY A 33 0.68 -21.99 19.83
CA GLY A 33 0.29 -20.58 19.86
C GLY A 33 0.93 -19.70 18.76
N ILE A 34 2.07 -20.12 18.21
CA ILE A 34 2.89 -19.35 17.25
C ILE A 34 2.88 -19.99 15.85
N ILE A 35 2.87 -21.34 15.78
CA ILE A 35 3.00 -22.09 14.54
C ILE A 35 1.65 -22.73 14.20
N SER A 36 1.17 -22.50 12.97
CA SER A 36 -0.06 -23.11 12.49
C SER A 36 0.16 -24.55 11.98
N TRP A 37 -0.86 -25.42 12.09
CA TRP A 37 -0.82 -26.75 11.46
C TRP A 37 -0.58 -26.68 9.95
N SER A 38 -1.09 -25.62 9.31
CA SER A 38 -0.84 -25.39 7.89
C SER A 38 0.64 -25.16 7.61
N ALA A 39 1.34 -24.37 8.43
CA ALA A 39 2.78 -24.15 8.26
C ALA A 39 3.59 -25.44 8.46
N ILE A 40 3.19 -26.28 9.43
CA ILE A 40 3.81 -27.57 9.66
C ILE A 40 3.61 -28.48 8.43
N GLY A 41 2.38 -28.56 7.90
CA GLY A 41 2.07 -29.36 6.71
C GLY A 41 2.83 -28.89 5.47
N TYR A 42 2.81 -27.60 5.16
CA TYR A 42 3.57 -27.05 4.03
C TYR A 42 5.09 -27.23 4.20
N GLY A 43 5.61 -26.97 5.40
CA GLY A 43 7.02 -27.18 5.72
C GLY A 43 7.43 -28.64 5.54
N TYR A 44 6.58 -29.59 5.96
CA TYR A 44 6.80 -31.01 5.75
C TYR A 44 6.94 -31.35 4.26
N PHE A 45 5.97 -30.98 3.42
CA PHE A 45 6.04 -31.30 1.99
C PHE A 45 7.18 -30.58 1.28
N LEU A 46 7.45 -29.32 1.63
CA LEU A 46 8.57 -28.55 1.07
C LEU A 46 9.91 -29.21 1.41
N SER A 47 10.11 -29.62 2.66
CA SER A 47 11.34 -30.30 3.09
C SER A 47 11.51 -31.64 2.37
N ASN A 48 10.46 -32.47 2.30
CA ASN A 48 10.51 -33.71 1.53
C ASN A 48 10.88 -33.48 0.06
N PHE A 49 10.29 -32.46 -0.57
CA PHE A 49 10.60 -32.11 -1.95
C PHE A 49 12.06 -31.70 -2.14
N ILE A 50 12.58 -30.80 -1.30
CA ILE A 50 13.96 -30.33 -1.35
C ILE A 50 14.94 -31.49 -1.11
N ILE A 51 14.71 -32.32 -0.08
CA ILE A 51 15.61 -33.42 0.27
C ILE A 51 15.60 -34.45 -0.83
N THR A 52 14.44 -34.78 -1.41
CA THR A 52 14.35 -35.75 -2.52
C THR A 52 15.11 -35.27 -3.76
N LEU A 53 15.09 -33.96 -4.05
CA LEU A 53 15.78 -33.37 -5.20
C LEU A 53 17.31 -33.31 -5.03
N PHE A 54 17.78 -32.90 -3.85
CA PHE A 54 19.19 -32.55 -3.64
C PHE A 54 19.96 -33.58 -2.80
N CYS A 55 19.27 -34.43 -2.04
CA CYS A 55 19.85 -35.33 -1.06
C CYS A 55 19.20 -36.70 -1.09
N SER A 56 19.16 -37.34 -2.27
CA SER A 56 18.48 -38.63 -2.50
C SER A 56 18.93 -39.74 -1.57
N ASN A 57 20.14 -39.67 -0.98
CA ASN A 57 20.66 -40.64 -0.02
C ASN A 57 19.82 -40.77 1.26
N TYR A 58 18.95 -39.79 1.54
CA TYR A 58 18.11 -39.74 2.75
C TYR A 58 16.68 -40.23 2.50
N ILE A 59 16.37 -40.85 1.35
CA ILE A 59 15.01 -41.32 1.02
C ILE A 59 14.49 -42.31 2.08
N SER A 60 15.33 -43.20 2.58
CA SER A 60 14.95 -44.16 3.66
C SER A 60 14.57 -43.42 4.95
N LEU A 61 15.31 -42.38 5.30
CA LEU A 61 15.00 -41.57 6.47
C LEU A 61 13.67 -40.79 6.29
N LEU A 62 13.42 -40.23 5.08
CA LEU A 62 12.14 -39.60 4.76
C LEU A 62 10.97 -40.60 4.84
N ALA A 63 11.15 -41.84 4.41
CA ALA A 63 10.15 -42.88 4.54
C ALA A 63 9.79 -43.17 6.00
N LEU A 64 10.79 -43.23 6.90
CA LEU A 64 10.58 -43.37 8.33
C LEU A 64 9.85 -42.17 8.94
N ILE A 65 10.22 -40.94 8.56
CA ILE A 65 9.52 -39.72 9.00
C ILE A 65 8.07 -39.72 8.52
N ASN A 66 7.80 -40.21 7.30
CA ASN A 66 6.43 -40.32 6.80
C ASN A 66 5.59 -41.29 7.66
N ILE A 67 6.14 -42.42 8.10
CA ILE A 67 5.46 -43.34 9.03
C ILE A 67 5.11 -42.63 10.33
N CYS A 68 6.03 -41.84 10.88
CA CYS A 68 5.77 -41.04 12.09
C CYS A 68 4.68 -39.99 11.89
N ALA A 69 4.46 -39.52 10.67
CA ALA A 69 3.42 -38.57 10.34
C ALA A 69 2.02 -39.19 10.15
N LEU A 70 1.91 -40.51 9.86
CA LEU A 70 0.62 -41.16 9.63
C LEU A 70 -0.38 -41.08 10.79
N PRO A 71 0.02 -41.20 12.07
CA PRO A 71 -0.92 -41.05 13.21
C PRO A 71 -1.66 -39.74 13.21
N TYR A 72 -1.02 -38.66 12.69
CA TYR A 72 -1.69 -37.36 12.53
C TYR A 72 -2.91 -37.43 11.61
N SER A 73 -2.90 -38.28 10.57
CA SER A 73 -4.03 -38.41 9.65
C SER A 73 -5.30 -38.92 10.37
N PHE A 74 -5.14 -39.89 11.26
CA PHE A 74 -6.26 -40.41 12.05
C PHE A 74 -6.77 -39.38 13.07
N TRP A 75 -5.84 -38.73 13.76
CA TRP A 75 -6.20 -37.68 14.71
C TRP A 75 -6.93 -36.53 14.03
N SER A 76 -6.46 -36.11 12.86
CA SER A 76 -7.05 -34.99 12.10
C SER A 76 -8.46 -35.32 11.63
N ILE A 77 -8.73 -36.55 11.12
CA ILE A 77 -10.08 -37.00 10.72
C ILE A 77 -11.01 -37.06 11.92
N TRP A 78 -10.53 -37.61 13.03
CA TRP A 78 -11.29 -37.67 14.26
C TRP A 78 -11.67 -36.28 14.76
N TYR A 79 -10.71 -35.34 14.81
CA TYR A 79 -10.93 -33.96 15.25
C TYR A 79 -11.97 -33.24 14.37
N GLN A 80 -11.82 -33.33 13.04
CA GLN A 80 -12.76 -32.72 12.08
C GLN A 80 -14.18 -33.28 12.26
N LYS A 81 -14.32 -34.59 12.44
CA LYS A 81 -15.63 -35.24 12.55
C LYS A 81 -16.31 -34.97 13.89
N TYR A 82 -15.59 -35.05 15.00
CA TYR A 82 -16.21 -35.05 16.35
C TYR A 82 -16.10 -33.70 17.07
N ARG A 83 -15.04 -32.93 16.82
CA ARG A 83 -14.83 -31.65 17.50
C ARG A 83 -15.25 -30.45 16.65
N ALA A 84 -14.70 -30.33 15.46
CA ALA A 84 -15.02 -29.23 14.55
C ALA A 84 -16.40 -29.40 13.89
N LYS A 85 -16.92 -30.64 13.81
CA LYS A 85 -18.18 -31.00 13.13
C LYS A 85 -18.25 -30.51 11.68
N GLN A 86 -17.11 -30.26 11.08
CA GLN A 86 -16.94 -29.78 9.70
C GLN A 86 -15.74 -30.50 9.08
N LEU A 87 -15.88 -30.92 7.83
CA LEU A 87 -14.81 -31.57 7.07
C LEU A 87 -14.10 -30.54 6.19
N CYS A 88 -12.81 -30.36 6.39
CA CYS A 88 -11.96 -29.53 5.55
C CYS A 88 -11.44 -30.36 4.37
N SER A 89 -11.87 -30.01 3.16
CA SER A 89 -11.47 -30.71 1.93
C SER A 89 -9.96 -30.68 1.70
N LEU A 90 -9.31 -29.55 1.97
CA LEU A 90 -7.85 -29.42 1.85
C LEU A 90 -7.11 -30.33 2.83
N CYS A 91 -7.60 -30.43 4.08
CA CYS A 91 -7.02 -31.32 5.07
C CYS A 91 -7.13 -32.80 4.64
N LEU A 92 -8.26 -33.19 4.03
CA LEU A 92 -8.44 -34.54 3.52
C LEU A 92 -7.48 -34.88 2.36
N ILE A 93 -7.25 -33.92 1.45
CA ILE A 93 -6.27 -34.04 0.36
C ILE A 93 -4.86 -34.30 0.92
N VAL A 94 -4.45 -33.51 1.91
CA VAL A 94 -3.15 -33.67 2.59
C VAL A 94 -3.01 -35.06 3.18
N GLN A 95 -4.06 -35.60 3.80
CA GLN A 95 -4.05 -36.95 4.39
C GLN A 95 -3.94 -38.02 3.32
N ILE A 96 -4.68 -37.90 2.22
CA ILE A 96 -4.58 -38.78 1.07
C ILE A 96 -3.15 -38.81 0.51
N LEU A 97 -2.52 -37.64 0.37
CA LEU A 97 -1.14 -37.50 -0.08
C LEU A 97 -0.15 -38.22 0.87
N LEU A 98 -0.32 -38.08 2.19
CA LEU A 98 0.52 -38.82 3.16
C LEU A 98 0.44 -40.32 2.99
N TRP A 99 -0.76 -40.87 2.77
CA TRP A 99 -0.97 -42.29 2.51
C TRP A 99 -0.41 -42.72 1.16
N ILE A 100 -0.54 -41.91 0.11
CA ILE A 100 0.07 -42.23 -1.22
C ILE A 100 1.59 -42.29 -1.09
N ILE A 101 2.22 -41.33 -0.39
CA ILE A 101 3.67 -41.35 -0.15
C ILE A 101 4.07 -42.60 0.62
N PHE A 102 3.31 -43.00 1.64
CA PHE A 102 3.56 -44.22 2.39
C PHE A 102 3.51 -45.45 1.50
N ILE A 103 2.48 -45.59 0.65
CA ILE A 103 2.34 -46.74 -0.27
C ILE A 103 3.52 -46.78 -1.26
N ILE A 104 3.93 -45.64 -1.82
CA ILE A 104 5.08 -45.55 -2.72
C ILE A 104 6.36 -46.01 -2.01
N ASN A 105 6.60 -45.53 -0.79
CA ASN A 105 7.77 -45.92 0.00
C ASN A 105 7.78 -47.41 0.34
N TRP A 106 6.60 -47.98 0.63
CA TRP A 106 6.45 -49.43 0.91
C TRP A 106 6.75 -50.29 -0.32
N VAL A 107 6.10 -49.96 -1.46
CA VAL A 107 6.24 -50.73 -2.69
C VAL A 107 7.68 -50.71 -3.22
N ASN A 108 8.37 -49.59 -3.06
CA ASN A 108 9.77 -49.45 -3.52
C ASN A 108 10.81 -49.91 -2.48
N GLY A 109 10.38 -50.41 -1.33
CA GLY A 109 11.28 -50.96 -0.33
C GLY A 109 12.16 -49.89 0.35
N PHE A 110 11.75 -48.59 0.34
CA PHE A 110 12.51 -47.51 0.98
C PHE A 110 12.40 -47.48 2.49
N ILE A 111 11.53 -48.29 3.08
CA ILE A 111 11.34 -48.41 4.53
C ILE A 111 12.42 -49.33 5.11
N VAL A 112 13.65 -48.84 5.17
CA VAL A 112 14.81 -49.58 5.69
C VAL A 112 15.52 -48.69 6.72
N TRP A 113 16.05 -49.33 7.77
CA TRP A 113 16.91 -48.65 8.74
C TRP A 113 18.38 -48.80 8.29
N ASP A 114 18.92 -47.74 7.68
CA ASP A 114 20.27 -47.71 7.12
C ASP A 114 21.34 -47.26 8.12
N GLY A 115 21.05 -47.30 9.42
CA GLY A 115 22.03 -46.92 10.47
C GLY A 115 22.40 -45.47 10.46
N PHE A 116 21.40 -44.55 10.33
CA PHE A 116 21.62 -43.12 10.26
C PHE A 116 22.40 -42.58 11.46
N SER A 117 23.38 -41.74 11.18
CA SER A 117 24.15 -41.01 12.22
C SER A 117 23.27 -39.95 12.91
N PHE A 118 23.62 -39.65 14.14
CA PHE A 118 22.99 -38.52 14.86
C PHE A 118 23.10 -37.21 14.07
N ILE A 119 24.19 -37.03 13.33
CA ILE A 119 24.41 -35.83 12.47
C ILE A 119 23.38 -35.80 11.32
N ASP A 120 23.06 -36.92 10.71
CA ASP A 120 22.06 -37.00 9.62
C ASP A 120 20.68 -36.64 10.12
N ILE A 121 20.30 -37.12 11.30
CA ILE A 121 19.01 -36.78 11.94
C ILE A 121 18.96 -35.28 12.28
N LEU A 122 20.04 -34.71 12.82
CA LEU A 122 20.12 -33.29 13.13
C LEU A 122 20.05 -32.42 11.89
N PHE A 123 20.74 -32.82 10.81
CA PHE A 123 20.72 -32.10 9.52
C PHE A 123 19.33 -32.08 8.90
N ILE A 124 18.71 -33.26 8.80
CA ILE A 124 17.34 -33.38 8.23
C ILE A 124 16.32 -32.63 9.12
N GLY A 125 16.39 -32.82 10.45
CA GLY A 125 15.55 -32.10 11.41
C GLY A 125 15.69 -30.58 11.30
N GLY A 126 16.92 -30.10 11.11
CA GLY A 126 17.23 -28.68 10.87
C GLY A 126 16.56 -28.16 9.59
N LEU A 127 16.60 -28.91 8.50
CA LEU A 127 15.94 -28.55 7.25
C LEU A 127 14.40 -28.44 7.41
N TYR A 128 13.80 -29.40 8.12
CA TYR A 128 12.36 -29.31 8.43
C TYR A 128 12.04 -28.09 9.28
N LEU A 129 12.82 -27.83 10.32
CA LEU A 129 12.62 -26.68 11.20
C LEU A 129 12.72 -25.36 10.42
N ILE A 130 13.76 -25.21 9.61
CA ILE A 130 13.97 -24.01 8.78
C ILE A 130 12.80 -23.83 7.80
N SER A 131 12.37 -24.91 7.15
CA SER A 131 11.24 -24.86 6.21
C SER A 131 9.94 -24.44 6.90
N ILE A 132 9.62 -25.03 8.06
CA ILE A 132 8.42 -24.72 8.82
C ILE A 132 8.45 -23.25 9.29
N LEU A 133 9.57 -22.78 9.83
CA LEU A 133 9.71 -21.40 10.30
C LEU A 133 9.61 -20.40 9.14
N SER A 134 10.26 -20.69 8.02
CA SER A 134 10.21 -19.85 6.81
C SER A 134 8.78 -19.72 6.27
N ILE A 135 8.06 -20.84 6.17
CA ILE A 135 6.66 -20.83 5.74
C ILE A 135 5.78 -20.07 6.73
N ASN A 136 5.96 -20.29 8.04
CA ASN A 136 5.18 -19.60 9.05
C ASN A 136 5.41 -18.08 9.02
N MET A 137 6.65 -17.62 8.85
CA MET A 137 6.96 -16.20 8.66
C MET A 137 6.30 -15.62 7.41
N LEU A 138 6.35 -16.36 6.29
CA LEU A 138 5.73 -15.95 5.04
C LEU A 138 4.21 -15.83 5.18
N MET A 139 3.56 -16.84 5.78
CA MET A 139 2.11 -16.83 6.00
C MET A 139 1.67 -15.67 6.89
N ASN A 140 2.36 -15.43 8.01
CA ASN A 140 2.07 -14.30 8.89
C ASN A 140 2.23 -12.95 8.17
N LYS A 141 3.27 -12.80 7.34
CA LYS A 141 3.48 -11.59 6.55
C LYS A 141 2.35 -11.38 5.54
N LEU A 142 1.91 -12.43 4.86
CA LEU A 142 0.79 -12.36 3.90
C LEU A 142 -0.54 -12.04 4.60
N GLU A 143 -0.78 -12.60 5.78
CA GLU A 143 -1.98 -12.32 6.59
C GLU A 143 -2.03 -10.84 6.99
N ILE A 144 -0.93 -10.30 7.57
CA ILE A 144 -0.82 -8.89 7.92
C ILE A 144 -1.01 -7.98 6.69
N GLN A 145 -0.42 -8.33 5.55
CA GLN A 145 -0.60 -7.54 4.32
C GLN A 145 -2.06 -7.53 3.85
N ASN A 146 -2.76 -8.65 3.94
CA ASN A 146 -4.17 -8.74 3.58
C ASN A 146 -5.06 -7.95 4.55
N GLU A 147 -4.79 -8.01 5.85
CA GLU A 147 -5.50 -7.20 6.85
C GLU A 147 -5.32 -5.70 6.61
N LEU A 148 -4.07 -5.26 6.36
CA LEU A 148 -3.77 -3.87 6.01
C LEU A 148 -4.49 -3.44 4.72
N LYS A 149 -4.53 -4.31 3.71
CA LYS A 149 -5.22 -4.03 2.46
C LYS A 149 -6.72 -3.87 2.66
N ASN A 150 -7.33 -4.76 3.45
CA ASN A 150 -8.76 -4.69 3.77
C ASN A 150 -9.10 -3.45 4.60
N ALA A 151 -8.30 -3.14 5.63
CA ALA A 151 -8.47 -1.93 6.44
C ALA A 151 -8.34 -0.65 5.60
N ASN A 152 -7.37 -0.60 4.67
CA ASN A 152 -7.24 0.50 3.73
C ASN A 152 -8.43 0.61 2.76
N TYR A 153 -8.98 -0.53 2.32
CA TYR A 153 -10.16 -0.54 1.46
C TYR A 153 -11.39 0.01 2.21
N GLU A 154 -11.63 -0.43 3.43
CA GLU A 154 -12.71 0.06 4.28
C GLU A 154 -12.54 1.57 4.57
N LEU A 155 -11.33 2.00 4.92
CA LEU A 155 -11.03 3.41 5.15
C LEU A 155 -11.31 4.25 3.89
N ASN A 156 -10.87 3.79 2.72
CA ASN A 156 -11.09 4.50 1.46
C ASN A 156 -12.58 4.53 1.08
N SER A 157 -13.34 3.48 1.39
CA SER A 157 -14.79 3.46 1.16
C SER A 157 -15.53 4.49 2.01
N ILE A 158 -15.09 4.68 3.28
CA ILE A 158 -15.63 5.70 4.17
C ILE A 158 -15.23 7.09 3.67
N LYS A 159 -13.96 7.29 3.32
CA LYS A 159 -13.45 8.56 2.81
C LYS A 159 -14.11 9.01 1.50
N ALA A 160 -14.51 8.06 0.64
CA ALA A 160 -15.16 8.35 -0.63
C ALA A 160 -16.61 8.86 -0.48
N ARG A 161 -17.17 8.86 0.73
CA ARG A 161 -18.53 9.34 0.98
C ARG A 161 -18.57 10.88 1.05
N ASN A 162 -19.35 11.48 0.17
CA ASN A 162 -19.52 12.95 0.08
C ASN A 162 -20.07 13.57 1.36
N ASP A 163 -21.00 12.89 2.04
CA ASP A 163 -21.59 13.36 3.30
C ASP A 163 -20.53 13.50 4.39
N ILE A 164 -19.67 12.48 4.55
CA ILE A 164 -18.59 12.48 5.55
C ILE A 164 -17.57 13.58 5.23
N PHE A 165 -17.11 13.63 3.97
CA PHE A 165 -16.14 14.64 3.55
C PHE A 165 -16.67 16.06 3.78
N SER A 166 -17.89 16.37 3.35
CA SER A 166 -18.46 17.69 3.46
C SER A 166 -18.66 18.15 4.93
N ILE A 167 -19.02 17.21 5.83
CA ILE A 167 -19.14 17.50 7.26
C ILE A 167 -17.76 17.81 7.85
N LEU A 168 -16.78 16.95 7.60
CA LEU A 168 -15.43 17.11 8.14
C LEU A 168 -14.73 18.36 7.57
N LEU A 169 -14.96 18.65 6.29
CA LEU A 169 -14.43 19.85 5.65
C LEU A 169 -14.99 21.13 6.27
N LYS A 170 -16.31 21.20 6.49
CA LYS A 170 -16.98 22.36 7.11
C LYS A 170 -16.62 22.58 8.59
N GLN A 171 -16.09 21.57 9.26
CA GLN A 171 -15.57 21.68 10.62
C GLN A 171 -14.15 22.30 10.65
N GLN A 172 -13.47 22.37 9.50
CA GLN A 172 -12.15 22.96 9.43
C GLN A 172 -12.20 24.48 9.39
N PRO A 173 -11.10 25.15 9.77
CA PRO A 173 -10.99 26.60 9.59
C PRO A 173 -11.25 27.00 8.14
N HIS A 174 -12.08 28.01 7.95
CA HIS A 174 -12.39 28.60 6.66
C HIS A 174 -11.62 29.91 6.49
N TYR A 175 -11.01 30.06 5.32
CA TYR A 175 -10.27 31.24 4.90
C TYR A 175 -10.95 31.79 3.65
N ASP A 176 -11.15 33.09 3.61
CA ASP A 176 -11.68 33.72 2.41
C ASP A 176 -10.63 33.67 1.31
N VAL A 177 -10.87 32.83 0.34
CA VAL A 177 -9.99 32.61 -0.81
C VAL A 177 -10.77 32.96 -2.07
N SER A 178 -10.56 34.18 -2.55
CA SER A 178 -11.13 34.60 -3.84
C SER A 178 -10.14 34.36 -4.99
N LYS A 179 -10.65 34.31 -6.22
CA LYS A 179 -9.81 34.23 -7.44
C LYS A 179 -8.91 35.46 -7.58
N ASN A 180 -9.23 36.57 -6.87
CA ASN A 180 -8.46 37.81 -6.92
C ASN A 180 -7.17 37.77 -6.09
N ILE A 181 -7.02 36.79 -5.18
CA ILE A 181 -5.81 36.63 -4.36
C ILE A 181 -4.64 36.16 -5.19
N SER A 182 -4.88 35.24 -6.12
CA SER A 182 -3.88 34.76 -7.06
C SER A 182 -4.51 34.48 -8.43
N ASN A 183 -3.87 35.03 -9.46
CA ASN A 183 -4.21 34.75 -10.87
C ASN A 183 -3.59 33.43 -11.36
N ILE A 184 -2.79 32.75 -10.55
CA ILE A 184 -2.11 31.51 -10.93
C ILE A 184 -3.07 30.34 -10.78
N LEU A 185 -3.81 30.05 -11.85
CA LEU A 185 -4.86 29.05 -11.91
C LEU A 185 -4.52 28.00 -12.97
N PHE A 186 -4.45 26.76 -12.56
CA PHE A 186 -4.32 25.60 -13.44
C PHE A 186 -5.63 24.81 -13.48
N GLY A 187 -6.12 24.52 -14.67
CA GLY A 187 -7.40 23.87 -14.91
C GLY A 187 -8.53 24.87 -15.19
N ASN A 188 -9.77 24.45 -14.95
CA ASN A 188 -10.95 25.26 -15.25
C ASN A 188 -11.30 26.18 -14.04
N PRO A 189 -11.27 27.52 -14.18
CA PRO A 189 -11.64 28.44 -13.08
C PRO A 189 -13.07 28.26 -12.54
N ASN A 190 -13.95 27.63 -13.32
CA ASN A 190 -15.32 27.36 -12.94
C ASN A 190 -15.54 25.86 -12.60
N ALA A 191 -14.48 25.15 -12.29
CA ALA A 191 -14.55 23.75 -11.90
C ALA A 191 -15.33 23.56 -10.60
N PRO A 192 -16.06 22.43 -10.47
CA PRO A 192 -16.76 22.10 -9.23
C PRO A 192 -15.82 21.90 -8.05
N LEU A 193 -14.58 21.48 -8.28
CA LEU A 193 -13.57 21.35 -7.24
C LEU A 193 -12.50 22.44 -7.39
N PHE A 194 -12.50 23.40 -6.46
CA PHE A 194 -11.54 24.49 -6.38
C PHE A 194 -10.58 24.26 -5.21
N ILE A 195 -9.30 24.17 -5.51
CA ILE A 195 -8.23 23.88 -4.54
C ILE A 195 -7.23 25.03 -4.56
N SER A 196 -7.00 25.67 -3.40
CA SER A 196 -5.92 26.64 -3.24
C SER A 196 -4.76 26.04 -2.48
N VAL A 197 -3.56 26.23 -2.99
CA VAL A 197 -2.32 25.65 -2.44
C VAL A 197 -1.38 26.77 -2.05
N VAL A 198 -1.21 26.96 -0.74
CA VAL A 198 -0.18 27.86 -0.22
C VAL A 198 1.14 27.09 -0.24
N THR A 199 2.08 27.56 -1.03
CA THR A 199 3.32 26.83 -1.31
C THR A 199 4.54 27.73 -1.30
N ASN A 200 5.69 27.15 -0.95
CA ASN A 200 6.98 27.83 -1.07
C ASN A 200 7.79 27.17 -2.19
N PRO A 201 8.28 27.91 -3.18
CA PRO A 201 9.03 27.38 -4.32
C PRO A 201 10.29 26.55 -3.95
N HIS A 202 10.88 26.77 -2.77
CA HIS A 202 12.06 26.04 -2.30
C HIS A 202 11.79 24.90 -1.32
N CYS A 203 10.55 24.79 -0.84
CA CYS A 203 10.19 23.79 0.17
C CYS A 203 10.14 22.37 -0.43
N ASN A 204 10.84 21.41 0.19
CA ASN A 204 10.81 20.02 -0.26
C ASN A 204 9.43 19.34 -0.07
N PRO A 205 8.72 19.52 1.04
CA PRO A 205 7.33 19.06 1.16
C PRO A 205 6.41 19.66 0.09
N CYS A 206 6.61 20.93 -0.29
CA CYS A 206 5.83 21.60 -1.34
C CYS A 206 6.08 20.97 -2.72
N ALA A 207 7.33 20.64 -3.03
CA ALA A 207 7.68 19.95 -4.27
C ALA A 207 7.04 18.54 -4.33
N LYS A 208 7.04 17.82 -3.22
CA LYS A 208 6.35 16.52 -3.14
C LYS A 208 4.83 16.67 -3.34
N LEU A 209 4.24 17.71 -2.75
CA LEU A 209 2.82 18.01 -2.95
C LEU A 209 2.51 18.35 -4.41
N HIS A 210 3.35 19.17 -5.07
CA HIS A 210 3.17 19.52 -6.48
C HIS A 210 3.11 18.26 -7.37
N LYS A 211 4.02 17.29 -7.19
CA LYS A 211 3.98 16.01 -7.91
C LYS A 211 2.68 15.24 -7.70
N ARG A 212 2.17 15.25 -6.46
CA ARG A 212 0.90 14.58 -6.12
C ARG A 212 -0.30 15.30 -6.73
N ILE A 213 -0.29 16.62 -6.79
CA ILE A 213 -1.29 17.43 -7.49
C ILE A 213 -1.28 17.13 -8.97
N LYS A 214 -0.09 17.10 -9.60
CA LYS A 214 0.05 16.72 -11.00
C LYS A 214 -0.59 15.37 -11.27
N HIS A 215 -0.24 14.35 -10.49
CA HIS A 215 -0.83 13.02 -10.62
C HIS A 215 -2.36 13.05 -10.46
N LEU A 216 -2.90 13.85 -9.53
CA LEU A 216 -4.35 14.01 -9.39
C LEU A 216 -4.97 14.61 -10.64
N VAL A 217 -4.38 15.69 -11.19
CA VAL A 217 -4.87 16.36 -12.40
C VAL A 217 -4.84 15.44 -13.62
N ASP A 218 -3.81 14.58 -13.73
CA ASP A 218 -3.66 13.62 -14.83
C ASP A 218 -4.74 12.51 -14.84
N ILE A 219 -5.26 12.14 -13.67
CA ILE A 219 -6.23 11.05 -13.54
C ILE A 219 -7.70 11.50 -13.51
N VAL A 220 -7.96 12.80 -13.32
CA VAL A 220 -9.32 13.33 -13.23
C VAL A 220 -9.80 13.86 -14.58
N PRO A 221 -11.13 13.93 -14.84
CA PRO A 221 -11.64 14.50 -16.06
C PRO A 221 -11.16 15.95 -16.27
N PRO A 222 -10.76 16.33 -17.49
CA PRO A 222 -10.45 17.71 -17.82
C PRO A 222 -11.61 18.65 -17.44
N LYS A 223 -11.31 19.82 -16.90
CA LYS A 223 -12.27 20.84 -16.46
C LYS A 223 -13.01 20.57 -15.14
N SER A 224 -12.76 19.47 -14.46
CA SER A 224 -13.41 19.14 -13.17
C SER A 224 -12.71 19.73 -11.96
N ILE A 225 -11.48 20.20 -12.13
CA ILE A 225 -10.62 20.73 -11.07
C ILE A 225 -10.00 22.07 -11.46
N CYS A 226 -9.82 22.94 -10.49
CA CYS A 226 -9.01 24.14 -10.58
C CYS A 226 -8.03 24.20 -9.41
N ILE A 227 -6.76 24.35 -9.72
CA ILE A 227 -5.70 24.51 -8.72
C ILE A 227 -5.21 25.96 -8.74
N GLN A 228 -5.34 26.64 -7.61
CA GLN A 228 -4.79 27.98 -7.40
C GLN A 228 -3.50 27.87 -6.60
N TYR A 229 -2.42 28.47 -7.07
CA TYR A 229 -1.17 28.57 -6.33
C TYR A 229 -1.02 29.93 -5.67
N ILE A 230 -0.72 29.95 -4.37
CA ILE A 230 -0.42 31.15 -3.59
C ILE A 230 1.00 30.98 -3.04
N PHE A 231 1.94 31.81 -3.50
CA PHE A 231 3.34 31.67 -3.11
C PHE A 231 3.66 32.36 -1.81
N SER A 232 4.31 31.61 -0.92
CA SER A 232 4.89 32.12 0.32
C SER A 232 6.41 32.13 0.20
N SER A 233 7.03 33.24 0.55
CA SER A 233 8.49 33.33 0.70
C SER A 233 8.78 33.85 2.11
N PHE A 234 9.41 32.99 2.93
CA PHE A 234 9.81 33.37 4.30
C PHE A 234 11.18 34.06 4.34
N ASN A 235 11.85 34.19 3.20
CA ASN A 235 13.17 34.80 3.05
C ASN A 235 13.21 35.66 1.79
N ALA A 236 13.72 36.88 1.90
CA ALA A 236 13.84 37.82 0.77
C ALA A 236 14.71 37.25 -0.39
N ASP A 237 15.78 36.49 -0.08
CA ASP A 237 16.63 35.86 -1.08
C ASP A 237 15.91 34.87 -1.96
N LEU A 238 14.87 34.22 -1.42
CA LEU A 238 14.07 33.22 -2.10
C LEU A 238 12.84 33.81 -2.81
N GLU A 239 12.57 35.10 -2.59
CA GLU A 239 11.45 35.81 -3.22
C GLU A 239 11.57 35.80 -4.75
N SER A 240 12.81 35.91 -5.26
CA SER A 240 13.08 35.84 -6.71
C SER A 240 12.51 34.62 -7.39
N SER A 241 12.42 33.51 -6.68
CA SER A 241 11.85 32.26 -7.19
C SER A 241 10.34 32.29 -7.32
N ALA A 242 9.66 32.93 -6.38
CA ALA A 242 8.22 33.19 -6.47
C ALA A 242 7.94 34.14 -7.64
N LYS A 243 8.72 35.23 -7.76
CA LYS A 243 8.64 36.17 -8.90
C LYS A 243 8.85 35.45 -10.24
N PHE A 244 9.83 34.54 -10.32
CA PHE A 244 10.08 33.75 -11.53
C PHE A 244 8.87 32.90 -11.92
N LEU A 245 8.26 32.17 -11.00
CA LEU A 245 7.10 31.35 -11.30
C LEU A 245 5.88 32.20 -11.67
N ILE A 246 5.70 33.37 -11.07
CA ILE A 246 4.64 34.33 -11.46
C ILE A 246 4.91 34.86 -12.86
N ALA A 247 6.16 35.29 -13.18
CA ALA A 247 6.54 35.76 -14.50
C ALA A 247 6.37 34.67 -15.56
N ALA A 248 6.79 33.43 -15.27
CA ALA A 248 6.60 32.29 -16.15
C ALA A 248 5.12 32.00 -16.42
N TYR A 249 4.29 32.09 -15.39
CA TYR A 249 2.84 31.93 -15.57
C TYR A 249 2.25 33.00 -16.49
N ASN A 250 2.67 34.25 -16.35
CA ASN A 250 2.14 35.37 -17.13
C ASN A 250 2.61 35.34 -18.58
N ASN A 251 3.88 34.99 -18.84
CA ASN A 251 4.51 35.17 -20.15
C ASN A 251 4.62 33.88 -20.99
N CYS A 252 4.60 32.69 -20.36
CA CYS A 252 4.82 31.42 -21.07
C CYS A 252 3.53 30.58 -21.09
N GLN A 253 2.48 31.05 -21.79
CA GLN A 253 1.14 30.45 -21.74
C GLN A 253 1.10 28.95 -22.05
N ASP A 254 1.81 28.52 -23.08
CA ASP A 254 1.80 27.12 -23.56
C ASP A 254 2.67 26.20 -22.67
N ASP A 255 3.72 26.75 -22.04
CA ASP A 255 4.70 25.99 -21.27
C ASP A 255 4.52 26.11 -19.75
N ARG A 256 3.50 26.81 -19.27
CA ARG A 256 3.28 27.06 -17.84
C ARG A 256 3.42 25.83 -16.97
N GLN A 257 2.71 24.77 -17.34
CA GLN A 257 2.71 23.52 -16.60
C GLN A 257 4.09 22.87 -16.59
N VAL A 258 4.75 22.85 -17.74
CA VAL A 258 6.08 22.25 -17.89
C VAL A 258 7.11 22.99 -17.04
N ILE A 259 7.07 24.32 -17.03
CA ILE A 259 7.99 25.14 -16.24
C ILE A 259 7.77 24.91 -14.74
N PHE A 260 6.51 24.84 -14.27
CA PHE A 260 6.20 24.55 -12.88
C PHE A 260 6.65 23.15 -12.48
N ASP A 261 6.39 22.14 -13.31
CA ASP A 261 6.82 20.77 -13.07
C ASP A 261 8.34 20.68 -12.96
N GLN A 262 9.06 21.27 -13.90
CA GLN A 262 10.52 21.27 -13.91
C GLN A 262 11.10 22.06 -12.73
N TRP A 263 10.47 23.18 -12.33
CA TRP A 263 10.91 23.93 -11.18
C TRP A 263 10.85 23.11 -9.90
N PHE A 264 9.73 22.47 -9.64
CA PHE A 264 9.56 21.66 -8.42
C PHE A 264 10.34 20.34 -8.47
N ASP A 265 10.70 19.83 -9.65
CA ASP A 265 11.55 18.65 -9.81
C ASP A 265 13.01 18.97 -9.50
N TYR A 266 13.61 19.91 -10.21
CA TYR A 266 15.05 20.20 -10.13
C TYR A 266 15.39 21.69 -10.15
N GLY A 267 14.58 22.56 -10.76
CA GLY A 267 14.88 23.97 -10.99
C GLY A 267 15.14 24.77 -9.72
N LYS A 268 14.48 24.40 -8.62
CA LYS A 268 14.70 25.03 -7.31
C LYS A 268 16.12 24.87 -6.77
N ASN A 269 16.86 23.83 -7.21
CA ASN A 269 18.24 23.59 -6.81
C ASN A 269 19.23 24.39 -7.67
N ASP A 270 18.86 24.67 -8.93
CA ASP A 270 19.69 25.33 -9.93
C ASP A 270 19.01 26.60 -10.50
N ARG A 271 18.42 27.42 -9.62
CA ARG A 271 17.60 28.59 -9.97
C ARG A 271 18.23 29.54 -10.99
N ASN A 272 19.56 29.77 -10.90
CA ASN A 272 20.26 30.66 -11.78
C ASN A 272 20.31 30.16 -13.25
N ILE A 273 20.32 28.84 -13.44
CA ILE A 273 20.24 28.21 -14.76
C ILE A 273 18.85 28.45 -15.34
N PHE A 274 17.81 28.24 -14.52
CA PHE A 274 16.43 28.47 -14.91
C PHE A 274 16.17 29.94 -15.27
N PHE A 275 16.64 30.88 -14.45
CA PHE A 275 16.50 32.32 -14.74
C PHE A 275 17.14 32.70 -16.07
N LYS A 276 18.33 32.17 -16.37
CA LYS A 276 19.01 32.41 -17.67
C LYS A 276 18.31 31.73 -18.85
N GLN A 277 17.77 30.55 -18.63
CA GLN A 277 17.11 29.77 -19.69
C GLN A 277 15.85 30.46 -20.21
N TYR A 278 15.05 31.07 -19.33
CA TYR A 278 13.78 31.67 -19.70
C TYR A 278 13.85 33.20 -19.85
N ASP A 279 14.91 33.84 -19.35
CA ASP A 279 15.20 35.29 -19.47
C ASP A 279 13.96 36.19 -19.21
N LEU A 280 13.25 35.92 -18.11
CA LEU A 280 12.03 36.63 -17.76
C LEU A 280 12.31 37.85 -16.90
N ASP A 281 11.63 38.97 -17.15
CA ASP A 281 11.67 40.12 -16.27
C ASP A 281 10.86 39.86 -15.00
N LEU A 282 11.57 39.76 -13.88
CA LEU A 282 11.01 39.47 -12.57
C LEU A 282 10.47 40.71 -11.83
N ASN A 283 10.69 41.91 -12.37
CA ASN A 283 10.34 43.16 -11.73
C ASN A 283 9.24 43.92 -12.48
N THR A 284 8.52 43.26 -13.36
CA THR A 284 7.33 43.86 -13.98
C THR A 284 6.29 44.18 -12.92
N ASN A 285 5.51 45.26 -13.15
CA ASN A 285 4.49 45.70 -12.21
C ASN A 285 3.48 44.56 -11.88
N ASP A 286 3.11 43.78 -12.87
CA ASP A 286 2.17 42.64 -12.71
C ASP A 286 2.72 41.58 -11.77
N VAL A 287 4.03 41.25 -11.89
CA VAL A 287 4.69 40.28 -11.02
C VAL A 287 4.78 40.75 -9.58
N LEU A 288 5.14 42.05 -9.40
CA LEU A 288 5.26 42.65 -8.09
C LEU A 288 3.90 42.75 -7.40
N CYS A 289 2.88 43.22 -8.09
CA CYS A 289 1.52 43.32 -7.54
C CYS A 289 0.93 41.96 -7.18
N GLU A 290 1.17 40.94 -8.01
CA GLU A 290 0.70 39.58 -7.74
C GLU A 290 1.37 39.03 -6.47
N LEU A 291 2.69 39.15 -6.35
CA LEU A 291 3.42 38.69 -5.18
C LEU A 291 3.01 39.41 -3.91
N GLU A 292 2.77 40.74 -3.98
CA GLU A 292 2.33 41.51 -2.83
C GLU A 292 0.94 41.08 -2.35
N ARG A 293 0.01 40.83 -3.26
CA ARG A 293 -1.31 40.24 -2.90
C ARG A 293 -1.18 38.89 -2.16
N HIS A 294 -0.25 38.04 -2.61
CA HIS A 294 0.01 36.81 -1.92
C HIS A 294 0.51 37.02 -0.50
N LYS A 295 1.47 37.94 -0.31
CA LYS A 295 2.06 38.24 0.99
C LYS A 295 1.02 38.82 1.94
N GLU A 296 0.27 39.85 1.50
CA GLU A 296 -0.78 40.49 2.30
C GLU A 296 -1.81 39.47 2.77
N TRP A 297 -2.26 38.59 1.86
CA TRP A 297 -3.23 37.58 2.22
C TRP A 297 -2.65 36.55 3.20
N ILE A 298 -1.44 36.03 2.97
CA ILE A 298 -0.78 35.06 3.87
C ILE A 298 -0.59 35.65 5.26
N GLN A 299 -0.20 36.93 5.33
CA GLN A 299 -0.03 37.65 6.59
C GLN A 299 -1.37 37.84 7.31
N ALA A 300 -2.42 38.21 6.59
CA ALA A 300 -3.76 38.41 7.16
C ALA A 300 -4.35 37.10 7.73
N VAL A 301 -4.11 35.97 7.09
CA VAL A 301 -4.60 34.66 7.57
C VAL A 301 -3.66 33.99 8.58
N GLY A 302 -2.43 34.48 8.74
CA GLY A 302 -1.46 34.00 9.74
C GLY A 302 -0.83 32.66 9.43
N PHE A 303 -0.64 32.28 8.16
CA PHE A 303 0.05 31.03 7.80
C PHE A 303 1.56 31.16 7.99
N ASN A 304 2.12 30.32 8.87
CA ASN A 304 3.54 30.29 9.21
C ASN A 304 4.28 29.04 8.64
N SER A 305 3.59 28.18 7.92
CA SER A 305 4.16 26.94 7.37
C SER A 305 3.57 26.62 6.01
N THR A 306 4.35 25.91 5.20
CA THR A 306 3.94 25.39 3.88
C THR A 306 4.31 23.92 3.73
N PRO A 307 3.56 23.13 2.95
CA PRO A 307 2.36 23.53 2.19
C PRO A 307 1.09 23.55 3.03
N VAL A 308 0.09 24.37 2.63
CA VAL A 308 -1.28 24.34 3.11
C VAL A 308 -2.21 24.09 1.94
N ILE A 309 -3.19 23.21 2.10
CA ILE A 309 -4.19 22.87 1.09
C ILE A 309 -5.55 23.36 1.59
N LEU A 310 -6.22 24.12 0.75
CA LEU A 310 -7.57 24.60 1.01
C LEU A 310 -8.51 24.09 -0.09
N VAL A 311 -9.64 23.56 0.29
CA VAL A 311 -10.70 23.12 -0.62
C VAL A 311 -11.90 24.05 -0.41
N HIS A 312 -12.25 24.82 -1.43
CA HIS A 312 -13.28 25.88 -1.33
C HIS A 312 -13.07 26.82 -0.13
N GLY A 313 -11.81 27.14 0.19
CA GLY A 313 -11.44 27.97 1.33
C GLY A 313 -11.31 27.23 2.67
N TYR A 314 -11.80 26.03 2.81
CA TYR A 314 -11.62 25.23 4.01
C TYR A 314 -10.30 24.48 3.99
N ARG A 315 -9.60 24.43 5.12
CA ARG A 315 -8.39 23.62 5.24
C ARG A 315 -8.73 22.14 5.02
N LEU A 316 -7.94 21.45 4.22
CA LEU A 316 -8.14 20.01 4.01
C LEU A 316 -7.96 19.26 5.35
N PRO A 317 -8.94 18.45 5.80
CA PRO A 317 -8.81 17.70 7.03
C PRO A 317 -7.60 16.73 7.00
N ASP A 318 -6.88 16.61 8.12
CA ASP A 318 -5.63 15.82 8.20
C ASP A 318 -5.79 14.35 7.84
N CYS A 319 -6.99 13.81 7.99
CA CYS A 319 -7.31 12.43 7.60
C CYS A 319 -7.43 12.24 6.08
N TYR A 320 -7.53 13.33 5.28
CA TYR A 320 -7.59 13.29 3.82
C TYR A 320 -6.26 13.67 3.20
N LYS A 321 -5.96 13.04 2.08
CA LYS A 321 -4.84 13.38 1.21
C LYS A 321 -5.37 14.05 -0.06
N ILE A 322 -4.49 14.76 -0.77
CA ILE A 322 -4.87 15.43 -2.02
C ILE A 322 -5.45 14.44 -3.05
N GLU A 323 -4.95 13.21 -3.09
CA GLU A 323 -5.42 12.17 -4.00
C GLU A 323 -6.84 11.67 -3.67
N ASP A 324 -7.27 11.81 -2.42
CA ASP A 324 -8.62 11.40 -2.02
C ASP A 324 -9.67 12.31 -2.65
N LEU A 325 -9.30 13.53 -3.05
CA LEU A 325 -10.21 14.50 -3.67
C LEU A 325 -10.77 14.01 -5.02
N ARG A 326 -10.13 13.05 -5.68
CA ARG A 326 -10.66 12.39 -6.89
C ARG A 326 -12.06 11.79 -6.69
N PHE A 327 -12.42 11.40 -5.46
CA PHE A 327 -13.73 10.83 -5.16
C PHE A 327 -14.87 11.85 -5.19
N PHE A 328 -14.55 13.15 -5.16
CA PHE A 328 -15.52 14.25 -5.08
C PHE A 328 -15.63 15.03 -6.39
N ILE A 329 -15.05 14.51 -7.44
CA ILE A 329 -15.11 15.03 -8.80
C ILE A 329 -16.18 14.24 -9.53
N SER A 330 -17.39 14.74 -9.54
CA SER A 330 -18.53 14.18 -10.27
C SER A 330 -18.98 15.12 -11.37
#